data_b57ce25335e199dd236edd22976f2480
#
_entry.id   b57ce25335e199dd236edd22976f2480
#
_cell.length_a   1.000
_cell.length_b   1.000
_cell.length_c   1.000
_cell.angle_alpha   90.00
_cell.angle_beta   90.00
_cell.angle_gamma   90.00
#
_symmetry.space_group_name_H-M   'P 1'
#
loop_
_entity.id
_entity.type
_entity.pdbx_description
1 polymer ?
#
loop_
_entity_poly.entity_id
_entity_poly.type
_entity_poly.pdbx_seq_one_letter_code
_entity_poly.pdbx_strand_id
1 'polypeptide(L)'
;MLDRDGFRPNVGIILLNQKNQVFWGKRIRTHSWQFPQGGIDRGETPEQAMFRELHEEVGLHPNHVRLVARTRDWLRYEVPDRYIRRDARGHYKGQKQIWYLLQLIGHDWDLNLRATDHPEFDAWRWHDYWIPLDVVVEFKRGVYEMALKELARYLPRHEQRNRYLRSGMRARDMELQGGPVPRAGPLLLNPGVELPPGASFDPDPQCSRPAELEALPLPRVAPRSM
;
A
#
# COMPACT_ATOMS: atom_id res chain seq x y z
N MET A 1 -6.44 -6.48 19.00
CA MET A 1 -5.69 -6.82 20.23
C MET A 1 -4.20 -6.70 19.94
N LEU A 2 -3.35 -6.17 20.86
CA LEU A 2 -1.90 -6.12 20.67
C LEU A 2 -1.28 -7.43 21.18
N ASP A 3 -0.16 -7.83 20.57
CA ASP A 3 0.68 -8.89 21.14
C ASP A 3 1.55 -8.37 22.31
N ARG A 4 2.36 -9.26 22.89
CA ARG A 4 3.23 -8.91 24.03
C ARG A 4 4.30 -7.87 23.68
N ASP A 5 4.68 -7.77 22.41
CA ASP A 5 5.69 -6.83 21.91
C ASP A 5 5.10 -5.47 21.52
N GLY A 6 3.76 -5.29 21.57
CA GLY A 6 3.06 -4.07 21.19
C GLY A 6 2.66 -3.99 19.72
N PHE A 7 2.71 -5.10 18.96
CA PHE A 7 2.29 -5.14 17.57
C PHE A 7 0.86 -5.66 17.43
N ARG A 8 0.10 -5.04 16.50
CA ARG A 8 -1.23 -5.51 16.14
C ARG A 8 -1.11 -6.58 15.05
N PRO A 9 -1.63 -7.81 15.28
CA PRO A 9 -1.75 -8.81 14.22
C PRO A 9 -2.65 -8.32 13.09
N ASN A 10 -2.21 -8.52 11.85
CA ASN A 10 -2.85 -7.99 10.66
C ASN A 10 -2.57 -8.93 9.48
N VAL A 11 -3.36 -8.83 8.42
CA VAL A 11 -3.14 -9.49 7.13
C VAL A 11 -2.95 -8.46 6.04
N GLY A 12 -2.08 -8.75 5.08
CA GLY A 12 -1.93 -7.98 3.85
C GLY A 12 -2.28 -8.84 2.64
N ILE A 13 -2.85 -8.24 1.60
CA ILE A 13 -3.35 -8.95 0.44
C ILE A 13 -2.71 -8.39 -0.82
N ILE A 14 -1.97 -9.22 -1.56
CA ILE A 14 -1.49 -8.93 -2.90
C ILE A 14 -2.41 -9.68 -3.86
N LEU A 15 -3.38 -8.97 -4.45
CA LEU A 15 -4.31 -9.52 -5.43
C LEU A 15 -3.75 -9.29 -6.84
N LEU A 16 -3.58 -10.37 -7.59
CA LEU A 16 -3.12 -10.37 -8.98
C LEU A 16 -4.29 -10.48 -9.94
N ASN A 17 -4.23 -9.76 -11.05
CA ASN A 17 -5.06 -10.05 -12.23
C ASN A 17 -4.38 -11.11 -13.13
N GLN A 18 -5.04 -11.50 -14.24
CA GLN A 18 -4.52 -12.49 -15.19
C GLN A 18 -3.22 -12.06 -15.88
N LYS A 19 -2.86 -10.78 -15.85
CA LYS A 19 -1.61 -10.21 -16.38
C LYS A 19 -0.51 -10.09 -15.32
N ASN A 20 -0.71 -10.68 -14.13
CA ASN A 20 0.17 -10.57 -12.96
C ASN A 20 0.36 -9.12 -12.45
N GLN A 21 -0.54 -8.22 -12.79
CA GLN A 21 -0.58 -6.89 -12.21
C GLN A 21 -1.26 -6.94 -10.85
N VAL A 22 -0.84 -6.08 -9.92
CA VAL A 22 -1.37 -6.02 -8.56
C VAL A 22 -2.48 -4.99 -8.43
N PHE A 23 -3.51 -5.33 -7.65
CA PHE A 23 -4.51 -4.38 -7.20
C PHE A 23 -3.86 -3.32 -6.31
N TRP A 24 -4.15 -2.05 -6.58
CA TRP A 24 -3.65 -0.93 -5.82
C TRP A 24 -4.80 0.02 -5.49
N GLY A 25 -5.18 0.12 -4.21
CA GLY A 25 -6.33 0.88 -3.74
C GLY A 25 -5.92 2.26 -3.23
N LYS A 26 -6.68 3.29 -3.59
CA LYS A 26 -6.56 4.65 -3.06
C LYS A 26 -7.46 4.80 -1.85
N ARG A 27 -6.88 5.15 -0.72
CA ARG A 27 -7.62 5.34 0.52
C ARG A 27 -8.55 6.55 0.44
N ILE A 28 -9.76 6.38 0.95
CA ILE A 28 -10.77 7.45 1.05
C ILE A 28 -10.18 8.66 1.79
N ARG A 29 -10.47 9.85 1.28
CA ARG A 29 -10.10 11.16 1.86
C ARG A 29 -8.59 11.37 2.05
N THR A 30 -7.77 10.56 1.37
CA THR A 30 -6.31 10.72 1.40
C THR A 30 -5.72 10.62 0.00
N HIS A 31 -4.47 11.02 -0.17
CA HIS A 31 -3.72 10.78 -1.40
C HIS A 31 -2.88 9.49 -1.33
N SER A 32 -3.04 8.70 -0.26
CA SER A 32 -2.26 7.49 -0.07
C SER A 32 -2.89 6.29 -0.78
N TRP A 33 -2.02 5.45 -1.32
CA TRP A 33 -2.37 4.22 -1.99
C TRP A 33 -1.77 3.04 -1.23
N GLN A 34 -2.47 1.92 -1.17
CA GLN A 34 -1.99 0.74 -0.46
C GLN A 34 -2.60 -0.55 -0.99
N PHE A 35 -2.02 -1.68 -0.61
CA PHE A 35 -2.65 -2.98 -0.72
C PHE A 35 -3.81 -3.11 0.28
N PRO A 36 -4.84 -3.93 -0.02
CA PRO A 36 -5.85 -4.31 0.95
C PRO A 36 -5.20 -4.97 2.17
N GLN A 37 -5.63 -4.59 3.36
CA GLN A 37 -5.06 -5.08 4.61
C GLN A 37 -5.95 -4.76 5.81
N GLY A 38 -6.00 -5.66 6.77
CA GLY A 38 -6.74 -5.37 8.00
C GLY A 38 -6.37 -6.22 9.19
N GLY A 39 -6.95 -5.89 10.33
CA GLY A 39 -6.65 -6.54 11.59
C GLY A 39 -7.26 -7.94 11.68
N ILE A 40 -6.60 -8.83 12.43
CA ILE A 40 -7.13 -10.13 12.78
C ILE A 40 -7.95 -9.99 14.05
N ASP A 41 -9.21 -10.41 14.01
CA ASP A 41 -10.11 -10.35 15.13
C ASP A 41 -9.90 -11.50 16.12
N ARG A 42 -10.48 -11.38 17.32
CA ARG A 42 -10.33 -12.39 18.35
C ARG A 42 -10.99 -13.71 17.93
N GLY A 43 -10.20 -14.77 17.89
CA GLY A 43 -10.66 -16.11 17.49
C GLY A 43 -10.64 -16.35 15.98
N GLU A 44 -10.25 -15.34 15.19
CA GLU A 44 -10.12 -15.43 13.76
C GLU A 44 -8.73 -15.95 13.36
N THR A 45 -8.68 -16.84 12.40
CA THR A 45 -7.39 -17.24 11.78
C THR A 45 -6.93 -16.16 10.79
N PRO A 46 -5.63 -16.08 10.48
CA PRO A 46 -5.14 -15.14 9.46
C PRO A 46 -5.81 -15.31 8.09
N GLU A 47 -6.17 -16.54 7.71
CA GLU A 47 -6.84 -16.80 6.43
C GLU A 47 -8.30 -16.33 6.44
N GLN A 48 -9.02 -16.51 7.56
CA GLN A 48 -10.36 -15.96 7.73
C GLN A 48 -10.34 -14.43 7.67
N ALA A 49 -9.40 -13.79 8.37
CA ALA A 49 -9.21 -12.34 8.32
C ALA A 49 -8.93 -11.87 6.89
N MET A 50 -8.09 -12.58 6.14
CA MET A 50 -7.76 -12.26 4.76
C MET A 50 -9.01 -12.27 3.86
N PHE A 51 -9.87 -13.28 3.96
CA PHE A 51 -11.09 -13.33 3.16
C PHE A 51 -12.13 -12.29 3.60
N ARG A 52 -12.24 -11.99 4.90
CA ARG A 52 -13.12 -10.93 5.40
C ARG A 52 -12.66 -9.56 4.88
N GLU A 53 -11.37 -9.22 5.03
CA GLU A 53 -10.81 -7.95 4.55
C GLU A 53 -10.88 -7.82 3.03
N LEU A 54 -10.67 -8.93 2.30
CA LEU A 54 -10.85 -8.97 0.84
C LEU A 54 -12.29 -8.59 0.46
N HIS A 55 -13.28 -9.11 1.18
CA HIS A 55 -14.66 -8.75 0.93
C HIS A 55 -14.98 -7.32 1.37
N GLU A 56 -14.56 -6.91 2.54
CA GLU A 56 -14.85 -5.58 3.10
C GLU A 56 -14.25 -4.45 2.26
N GLU A 57 -13.01 -4.60 1.80
CA GLU A 57 -12.28 -3.53 1.10
C GLU A 57 -12.41 -3.59 -0.43
N VAL A 58 -12.60 -4.79 -0.99
CA VAL A 58 -12.55 -5.02 -2.46
C VAL A 58 -13.85 -5.64 -3.01
N GLY A 59 -14.73 -6.14 -2.14
CA GLY A 59 -16.02 -6.74 -2.52
C GLY A 59 -15.93 -8.15 -3.06
N LEU A 60 -14.75 -8.77 -3.07
CA LEU A 60 -14.57 -10.11 -3.61
C LEU A 60 -14.89 -11.20 -2.57
N HIS A 61 -15.47 -12.30 -3.04
CA HIS A 61 -15.71 -13.51 -2.27
C HIS A 61 -14.63 -14.58 -2.56
N PRO A 62 -14.52 -15.62 -1.71
CA PRO A 62 -13.53 -16.69 -1.92
C PRO A 62 -13.59 -17.38 -3.29
N ASN A 63 -14.77 -17.48 -3.89
CA ASN A 63 -14.96 -18.05 -5.23
C ASN A 63 -14.47 -17.18 -6.38
N HIS A 64 -14.15 -15.91 -6.12
CA HIS A 64 -13.58 -14.99 -7.13
C HIS A 64 -12.05 -15.03 -7.17
N VAL A 65 -11.41 -15.69 -6.21
CA VAL A 65 -9.97 -15.71 -6.09
C VAL A 65 -9.43 -17.12 -5.84
N ARG A 66 -8.17 -17.32 -6.21
CA ARG A 66 -7.39 -18.49 -5.85
C ARG A 66 -6.25 -18.08 -4.94
N LEU A 67 -6.15 -18.71 -3.78
CA LEU A 67 -4.97 -18.57 -2.92
C LEU A 67 -3.75 -19.21 -3.60
N VAL A 68 -2.73 -18.42 -3.89
CA VAL A 68 -1.48 -18.87 -4.53
C VAL A 68 -0.44 -19.20 -3.49
N ALA A 69 -0.21 -18.28 -2.54
CA ALA A 69 0.79 -18.42 -1.49
C ALA A 69 0.54 -17.46 -0.34
N ARG A 70 1.30 -17.63 0.73
CA ARG A 70 1.43 -16.66 1.82
C ARG A 70 2.89 -16.55 2.27
N THR A 71 3.24 -15.48 2.98
CA THR A 71 4.54 -15.38 3.64
C THR A 71 4.67 -16.46 4.72
N ARG A 72 5.89 -16.97 4.89
CA ARG A 72 6.18 -17.99 5.90
C ARG A 72 6.03 -17.41 7.30
N ASP A 73 6.65 -16.24 7.51
CA ASP A 73 6.76 -15.61 8.81
C ASP A 73 5.97 -14.31 8.89
N TRP A 74 5.74 -13.86 10.12
CA TRP A 74 5.18 -12.56 10.41
C TRP A 74 6.18 -11.45 10.05
N LEU A 75 5.79 -10.59 9.12
CA LEU A 75 6.55 -9.40 8.77
C LEU A 75 6.10 -8.22 9.65
N ARG A 76 7.05 -7.47 10.21
CA ARG A 76 6.76 -6.38 11.15
C ARG A 76 7.19 -5.05 10.59
N TYR A 77 6.44 -4.01 10.93
CA TYR A 77 6.86 -2.62 10.74
C TYR A 77 6.39 -1.77 11.91
N GLU A 78 7.15 -0.74 12.21
CA GLU A 78 6.80 0.24 13.22
C GLU A 78 6.06 1.41 12.58
N VAL A 79 5.08 1.95 13.30
CA VAL A 79 4.35 3.15 12.89
C VAL A 79 4.97 4.33 13.62
N PRO A 80 5.48 5.36 12.93
CA PRO A 80 6.03 6.55 13.58
C PRO A 80 5.01 7.24 14.49
N ASP A 81 5.44 7.76 15.63
CA ASP A 81 4.58 8.36 16.66
C ASP A 81 3.60 9.40 16.15
N ARG A 82 3.98 10.16 15.11
CA ARG A 82 3.13 11.17 14.49
C ARG A 82 1.85 10.59 13.85
N TYR A 83 1.86 9.28 13.51
CA TYR A 83 0.72 8.56 12.94
C TYR A 83 -0.04 7.73 13.96
N ILE A 84 0.44 7.68 15.22
CA ILE A 84 -0.21 6.94 16.30
C ILE A 84 -1.19 7.88 17.01
N ARG A 85 -2.41 7.41 17.23
CA ARG A 85 -3.41 8.13 18.03
C ARG A 85 -2.87 8.35 19.45
N ARG A 86 -3.20 9.50 20.06
CA ARG A 86 -2.69 9.89 21.37
C ARG A 86 -3.04 8.88 22.48
N ASP A 87 -4.23 8.28 22.41
CA ASP A 87 -4.72 7.26 23.34
C ASP A 87 -4.00 5.91 23.21
N ALA A 88 -3.37 5.63 22.07
CA ALA A 88 -2.62 4.41 21.80
C ALA A 88 -1.11 4.55 21.97
N ARG A 89 -0.60 5.76 22.22
CA ARG A 89 0.84 6.01 22.39
C ARG A 89 1.41 5.26 23.59
N GLY A 90 2.60 4.72 23.44
CA GLY A 90 3.29 3.96 24.46
C GLY A 90 2.97 2.46 24.52
N HIS A 91 1.83 2.02 23.96
CA HIS A 91 1.44 0.61 23.93
C HIS A 91 1.51 0.04 22.52
N TYR A 92 1.09 0.82 21.52
CA TYR A 92 1.09 0.41 20.13
C TYR A 92 2.38 0.83 19.45
N LYS A 93 3.13 -0.15 18.93
CA LYS A 93 4.38 0.10 18.20
C LYS A 93 4.17 0.04 16.69
N GLY A 94 3.28 -0.83 16.23
CA GLY A 94 3.11 -1.06 14.82
C GLY A 94 2.28 -2.30 14.51
N GLN A 95 2.49 -2.86 13.35
CA GLN A 95 1.77 -4.06 12.92
C GLN A 95 2.73 -5.20 12.61
N LYS A 96 2.26 -6.42 12.83
CA LYS A 96 2.84 -7.65 12.31
C LYS A 96 1.86 -8.29 11.36
N GLN A 97 2.32 -8.65 10.15
CA GLN A 97 1.46 -9.04 9.05
C GLN A 97 1.85 -10.40 8.47
N ILE A 98 0.86 -11.25 8.18
CA ILE A 98 0.98 -12.33 7.21
C ILE A 98 0.45 -11.79 5.88
N TRP A 99 1.24 -11.94 4.82
CA TRP A 99 0.87 -11.50 3.49
C TRP A 99 0.42 -12.67 2.64
N TYR A 100 -0.68 -12.46 1.93
CA TYR A 100 -1.28 -13.44 1.03
C TYR A 100 -1.17 -12.98 -0.41
N LEU A 101 -0.80 -13.91 -1.30
CA LEU A 101 -0.82 -13.72 -2.74
C LEU A 101 -2.05 -14.43 -3.29
N LEU A 102 -2.96 -13.67 -3.85
CA LEU A 102 -4.19 -14.15 -4.45
C LEU A 102 -4.18 -13.90 -5.95
N GLN A 103 -4.77 -14.83 -6.71
CA GLN A 103 -5.03 -14.67 -8.14
C GLN A 103 -6.52 -14.43 -8.34
N LEU A 104 -6.90 -13.31 -8.96
CA LEU A 104 -8.27 -13.09 -9.42
C LEU A 104 -8.61 -14.10 -10.53
N ILE A 105 -9.61 -14.93 -10.29
CA ILE A 105 -10.19 -15.86 -11.26
C ILE A 105 -11.54 -15.35 -11.80
N GLY A 106 -12.13 -14.38 -11.11
CA GLY A 106 -13.25 -13.57 -11.56
C GLY A 106 -12.83 -12.48 -12.55
N HIS A 107 -13.63 -11.47 -12.66
CA HIS A 107 -13.45 -10.35 -13.59
C HIS A 107 -13.32 -9.02 -12.83
N ASP A 108 -12.82 -8.00 -13.51
CA ASP A 108 -12.67 -6.66 -12.93
C ASP A 108 -14.00 -6.04 -12.46
N TRP A 109 -15.13 -6.43 -13.07
CA TRP A 109 -16.47 -5.98 -12.64
C TRP A 109 -16.98 -6.64 -11.37
N ASP A 110 -16.32 -7.71 -10.87
CA ASP A 110 -16.63 -8.32 -9.58
C ASP A 110 -16.05 -7.48 -8.41
N LEU A 111 -15.14 -6.54 -8.72
CA LEU A 111 -14.57 -5.61 -7.74
C LEU A 111 -15.62 -4.57 -7.34
N ASN A 112 -15.89 -4.49 -6.04
CA ASN A 112 -16.85 -3.54 -5.50
C ASN A 112 -16.30 -2.87 -4.23
N LEU A 113 -15.77 -1.66 -4.35
CA LEU A 113 -15.24 -0.89 -3.22
C LEU A 113 -16.32 -0.40 -2.23
N ARG A 114 -17.59 -0.62 -2.54
CA ARG A 114 -18.74 -0.24 -1.72
C ARG A 114 -19.57 -1.46 -1.30
N ALA A 115 -18.91 -2.60 -1.13
CA ALA A 115 -19.57 -3.82 -0.68
C ALA A 115 -20.07 -3.72 0.77
N THR A 116 -19.50 -2.80 1.55
CA THR A 116 -19.86 -2.56 2.95
C THR A 116 -20.13 -1.07 3.21
N ASP A 117 -20.75 -0.76 4.36
CA ASP A 117 -21.07 0.62 4.76
C ASP A 117 -19.84 1.45 5.15
N HIS A 118 -18.69 0.82 5.30
CA HIS A 118 -17.42 1.45 5.70
C HIS A 118 -16.31 1.21 4.68
N PRO A 119 -16.44 1.73 3.45
CA PRO A 119 -15.44 1.54 2.41
C PRO A 119 -14.09 2.14 2.80
N GLU A 120 -13.00 1.41 2.56
CA GLU A 120 -11.63 1.90 2.80
C GLU A 120 -11.05 2.63 1.59
N PHE A 121 -11.45 2.25 0.37
CA PHE A 121 -10.96 2.80 -0.89
C PHE A 121 -12.04 3.55 -1.67
N ASP A 122 -11.65 4.66 -2.35
CA ASP A 122 -12.51 5.42 -3.27
C ASP A 122 -12.14 5.22 -4.74
N ALA A 123 -10.97 4.67 -5.02
CA ALA A 123 -10.50 4.32 -6.35
C ALA A 123 -9.52 3.13 -6.29
N TRP A 124 -9.37 2.46 -7.42
CA TRP A 124 -8.39 1.39 -7.57
C TRP A 124 -7.82 1.37 -8.99
N ARG A 125 -6.69 0.68 -9.16
CA ARG A 125 -6.09 0.41 -10.45
C ARG A 125 -5.19 -0.82 -10.38
N TRP A 126 -4.89 -1.41 -11.54
CA TRP A 126 -3.85 -2.41 -11.68
C TRP A 126 -2.50 -1.73 -11.89
N HIS A 127 -1.47 -2.28 -11.27
CA HIS A 127 -0.08 -1.84 -11.43
C HIS A 127 0.84 -3.02 -11.66
N ASP A 128 1.97 -2.77 -12.29
CA ASP A 128 3.04 -3.76 -12.34
C ASP A 128 3.48 -4.11 -10.93
N TYR A 129 3.83 -5.38 -10.72
CA TYR A 129 4.04 -6.00 -9.42
C TYR A 129 4.93 -5.20 -8.46
N TRP A 130 5.96 -4.54 -8.97
CA TRP A 130 6.98 -3.85 -8.17
C TRP A 130 6.69 -2.35 -7.94
N ILE A 131 5.80 -1.74 -8.69
CA ILE A 131 5.47 -0.30 -8.59
C ILE A 131 5.03 0.12 -7.19
N PRO A 132 4.27 -0.69 -6.41
CA PRO A 132 3.91 -0.33 -5.04
C PRO A 132 5.09 0.09 -4.14
N LEU A 133 6.30 -0.43 -4.37
CA LEU A 133 7.49 -0.04 -3.59
C LEU A 133 7.91 1.43 -3.79
N ASP A 134 7.58 2.02 -4.94
CA ASP A 134 7.99 3.40 -5.25
C ASP A 134 6.98 4.43 -4.73
N VAL A 135 5.75 4.00 -4.47
CA VAL A 135 4.62 4.90 -4.15
C VAL A 135 4.01 4.68 -2.77
N VAL A 136 4.39 3.63 -2.06
CA VAL A 136 3.93 3.39 -0.68
C VAL A 136 4.60 4.37 0.29
N VAL A 137 3.88 4.70 1.37
CA VAL A 137 4.44 5.53 2.46
C VAL A 137 5.71 4.90 3.03
N GLU A 138 6.72 5.73 3.31
CA GLU A 138 8.08 5.29 3.66
C GLU A 138 8.14 4.23 4.76
N PHE A 139 7.42 4.42 5.86
CA PHE A 139 7.47 3.48 6.99
C PHE A 139 6.89 2.09 6.67
N LYS A 140 6.11 1.93 5.59
CA LYS A 140 5.62 0.63 5.12
C LYS A 140 6.51 0.00 4.04
N ARG A 141 7.46 0.74 3.47
CA ARG A 141 8.27 0.28 2.33
C ARG A 141 9.00 -1.03 2.64
N GLY A 142 9.62 -1.12 3.82
CA GLY A 142 10.38 -2.31 4.22
C GLY A 142 9.52 -3.58 4.29
N VAL A 143 8.33 -3.52 4.89
CA VAL A 143 7.44 -4.68 4.97
C VAL A 143 6.88 -5.07 3.60
N TYR A 144 6.58 -4.10 2.74
CA TYR A 144 6.15 -4.36 1.37
C TYR A 144 7.25 -5.02 0.55
N GLU A 145 8.49 -4.54 0.69
CA GLU A 145 9.65 -5.12 0.00
C GLU A 145 9.89 -6.58 0.41
N MET A 146 9.82 -6.88 1.70
CA MET A 146 9.95 -8.26 2.20
C MET A 146 8.84 -9.15 1.64
N ALA A 147 7.57 -8.71 1.71
CA ALA A 147 6.43 -9.48 1.22
C ALA A 147 6.51 -9.72 -0.31
N LEU A 148 6.74 -8.66 -1.08
CA LEU A 148 6.84 -8.76 -2.54
C LEU A 148 8.01 -9.64 -2.97
N LYS A 149 9.19 -9.53 -2.34
CA LYS A 149 10.35 -10.39 -2.64
C LYS A 149 10.09 -11.86 -2.32
N GLU A 150 9.46 -12.15 -1.18
CA GLU A 150 9.16 -13.53 -0.80
C GLU A 150 8.13 -14.16 -1.74
N LEU A 151 7.08 -13.41 -2.10
CA LEU A 151 5.96 -13.93 -2.90
C LEU A 151 6.23 -13.90 -4.41
N ALA A 152 7.19 -13.11 -4.89
CA ALA A 152 7.58 -13.08 -6.30
C ALA A 152 8.01 -14.44 -6.87
N ARG A 153 8.47 -15.38 -6.02
CA ARG A 153 8.85 -16.74 -6.44
C ARG A 153 7.72 -17.54 -7.11
N TYR A 154 6.49 -17.15 -6.83
CA TYR A 154 5.27 -17.78 -7.37
C TYR A 154 4.80 -17.14 -8.68
N LEU A 155 5.45 -16.07 -9.14
CA LEU A 155 5.19 -15.41 -10.41
C LEU A 155 6.02 -16.03 -11.54
N PRO A 156 5.65 -15.80 -12.81
CA PRO A 156 6.49 -16.13 -13.96
C PRO A 156 7.90 -15.51 -13.82
N ARG A 157 8.93 -16.21 -14.32
CA ARG A 157 10.35 -15.80 -14.13
C ARG A 157 10.67 -14.37 -14.57
N HIS A 158 9.99 -13.84 -15.59
CA HIS A 158 10.19 -12.48 -16.07
C HIS A 158 9.67 -11.42 -15.10
N GLU A 159 8.68 -11.75 -14.26
CA GLU A 159 8.11 -10.88 -13.23
C GLU A 159 8.87 -10.94 -11.90
N GLN A 160 9.62 -12.02 -11.64
CA GLN A 160 10.33 -12.24 -10.38
C GLN A 160 11.45 -11.23 -10.14
N ARG A 161 11.92 -10.56 -11.19
CA ARG A 161 13.02 -9.60 -11.10
C ARG A 161 12.49 -8.19 -11.00
N ASN A 162 12.77 -7.55 -9.88
CA ASN A 162 12.56 -6.11 -9.75
C ASN A 162 13.53 -5.35 -10.68
N ARG A 163 13.03 -4.85 -11.78
CA ARG A 163 13.81 -4.07 -12.75
C ARG A 163 14.35 -2.78 -12.14
N TYR A 164 13.67 -2.22 -11.14
CA TYR A 164 14.03 -0.98 -10.45
C TYR A 164 15.23 -1.16 -9.51
N LEU A 165 15.37 -2.30 -8.83
CA LEU A 165 16.55 -2.58 -8.00
C LEU A 165 17.84 -2.60 -8.82
N ARG A 166 17.80 -3.00 -10.10
CA ARG A 166 18.97 -2.94 -10.98
C ARG A 166 19.43 -1.53 -11.30
N SER A 167 18.49 -0.58 -11.43
CA SER A 167 18.81 0.83 -11.66
C SER A 167 19.45 1.48 -10.43
N GLY A 168 18.93 1.18 -9.23
CA GLY A 168 19.48 1.68 -7.97
C GLY A 168 20.86 1.09 -7.61
N MET A 169 21.11 -0.19 -7.90
CA MET A 169 22.43 -0.79 -7.72
C MET A 169 23.46 -0.19 -8.68
N ARG A 170 23.12 0.02 -9.95
CA ARG A 170 24.03 0.65 -10.91
C ARG A 170 24.39 2.09 -10.53
N ALA A 171 23.45 2.85 -9.97
CA ALA A 171 23.73 4.21 -9.51
C ALA A 171 24.69 4.21 -8.31
N ARG A 172 24.49 3.33 -7.32
CA ARG A 172 25.39 3.19 -6.16
C ARG A 172 26.77 2.62 -6.55
N ASP A 173 26.81 1.67 -7.46
CA ASP A 173 28.08 1.10 -7.95
C ASP A 173 28.87 2.12 -8.77
N MET A 174 28.21 3.02 -9.49
CA MET A 174 28.86 4.13 -10.18
C MET A 174 29.40 5.22 -9.23
N GLU A 175 28.68 5.51 -8.13
CA GLU A 175 29.18 6.43 -7.09
C GLU A 175 30.40 5.86 -6.36
N LEU A 176 30.42 4.55 -6.08
CA LEU A 176 31.55 3.87 -5.43
C LEU A 176 32.77 3.72 -6.35
N GLN A 177 32.59 3.75 -7.68
CA GLN A 177 33.70 3.63 -8.66
C GLN A 177 34.24 4.97 -9.15
N GLY A 178 33.80 6.11 -8.58
CA GLY A 178 34.38 7.44 -8.88
C GLY A 178 34.20 7.92 -10.33
N GLY A 179 33.22 7.37 -11.05
CA GLY A 179 32.89 7.83 -12.40
C GLY A 179 32.21 9.23 -12.40
N PRO A 180 32.43 10.07 -13.41
CA PRO A 180 31.85 11.39 -13.44
C PRO A 180 30.31 11.32 -13.51
N VAL A 181 29.67 11.91 -12.51
CA VAL A 181 28.22 12.10 -12.48
C VAL A 181 27.83 12.94 -13.71
N PRO A 182 26.91 12.47 -14.59
CA PRO A 182 26.41 13.32 -15.65
C PRO A 182 25.72 14.53 -15.02
N ARG A 183 26.29 15.71 -15.18
CA ARG A 183 25.59 16.95 -14.82
C ARG A 183 24.29 17.00 -15.61
N ALA A 184 23.17 17.12 -14.90
CA ALA A 184 21.90 17.46 -15.51
C ALA A 184 22.10 18.74 -16.34
N GLY A 185 22.03 18.60 -17.66
CA GLY A 185 22.04 19.76 -18.55
C GLY A 185 20.83 20.63 -18.28
N PRO A 186 20.92 21.94 -18.55
CA PRO A 186 19.78 22.83 -18.36
C PRO A 186 18.61 22.33 -19.21
N LEU A 187 17.44 22.26 -18.61
CA LEU A 187 16.18 22.03 -19.30
C LEU A 187 16.05 23.07 -20.41
N LEU A 188 16.20 22.63 -21.66
CA LEU A 188 15.86 23.43 -22.82
C LEU A 188 14.35 23.65 -22.81
N LEU A 189 13.93 24.81 -22.34
CA LEU A 189 12.60 25.35 -22.56
C LEU A 189 12.39 25.48 -24.07
N ASN A 190 11.41 24.77 -24.61
CA ASN A 190 10.96 24.97 -25.98
C ASN A 190 10.49 26.43 -26.15
N PRO A 191 11.09 27.22 -27.06
CA PRO A 191 10.58 28.56 -27.35
C PRO A 191 9.39 28.43 -28.30
N GLY A 192 8.16 28.55 -27.79
CA GLY A 192 7.01 28.54 -28.70
C GLY A 192 5.64 28.41 -28.04
N VAL A 193 5.47 28.68 -26.76
CA VAL A 193 4.13 28.82 -26.16
C VAL A 193 4.02 30.27 -25.64
N GLU A 194 3.43 31.16 -26.42
CA GLU A 194 2.99 32.49 -25.99
C GLU A 194 1.80 32.31 -25.01
N LEU A 195 1.97 32.85 -23.80
CA LEU A 195 0.88 32.98 -22.83
C LEU A 195 -0.01 34.16 -23.26
N PRO A 196 -1.35 34.04 -23.14
CA PRO A 196 -2.25 35.16 -23.43
C PRO A 196 -2.04 36.29 -22.43
N PRO A 197 -2.13 37.55 -22.86
CA PRO A 197 -1.92 38.71 -22.01
C PRO A 197 -3.09 38.86 -21.03
N GLY A 198 -2.81 38.83 -19.71
CA GLY A 198 -3.81 39.19 -18.69
C GLY A 198 -3.93 38.31 -17.48
N ALA A 199 -3.12 37.27 -17.27
CA ALA A 199 -3.14 36.48 -16.03
C ALA A 199 -2.15 37.05 -15.01
N SER A 200 -2.63 37.88 -14.07
CA SER A 200 -1.92 38.22 -12.85
C SER A 200 -1.93 37.04 -11.90
N PHE A 201 -0.75 36.60 -11.47
CA PHE A 201 -0.57 35.54 -10.48
C PHE A 201 -0.66 36.20 -9.10
N ASP A 202 -1.84 36.05 -8.44
CA ASP A 202 -1.97 36.34 -7.01
C ASP A 202 -1.55 35.10 -6.23
N PRO A 203 -0.56 35.19 -5.35
CA PRO A 203 -0.21 34.08 -4.47
C PRO A 203 -1.23 34.00 -3.35
N ASP A 204 -2.07 32.95 -3.38
CA ASP A 204 -3.01 32.61 -2.31
C ASP A 204 -2.24 32.26 -1.02
N PRO A 205 -2.42 33.00 0.10
CA PRO A 205 -1.67 32.78 1.33
C PRO A 205 -2.16 31.58 2.17
N GLN A 206 -3.01 30.70 1.64
CA GLN A 206 -3.57 29.58 2.39
C GLN A 206 -2.93 28.20 2.12
N CYS A 207 -1.84 28.12 1.36
CA CYS A 207 -1.16 26.84 1.05
C CYS A 207 -0.07 26.46 2.07
N SER A 208 -0.15 26.86 3.33
CA SER A 208 0.86 26.59 4.37
C SER A 208 0.33 25.80 5.59
N ARG A 209 -0.64 24.91 5.40
CA ARG A 209 -0.96 23.93 6.43
C ARG A 209 -0.76 22.53 5.89
N PRO A 210 0.12 21.68 6.50
CA PRO A 210 0.15 20.27 6.18
C PRO A 210 -1.20 19.66 6.57
N ALA A 211 -1.86 19.00 5.62
CA ALA A 211 -3.09 18.27 5.87
C ALA A 211 -2.89 17.29 7.03
N GLU A 212 -3.60 17.52 8.14
CA GLU A 212 -3.71 16.57 9.24
C GLU A 212 -4.27 15.27 8.67
N LEU A 213 -3.43 14.24 8.65
CA LEU A 213 -3.83 12.86 8.39
C LEU A 213 -4.69 12.42 9.58
N GLU A 214 -6.01 12.52 9.44
CA GLU A 214 -6.93 11.97 10.43
C GLU A 214 -6.63 10.49 10.67
N ALA A 215 -6.45 10.16 11.95
CA ALA A 215 -6.25 8.82 12.44
C ALA A 215 -7.45 7.93 12.08
N LEU A 216 -7.15 6.69 11.68
CA LEU A 216 -8.12 5.64 11.38
C LEU A 216 -9.16 5.49 12.51
N PRO A 217 -10.46 5.49 12.24
CA PRO A 217 -11.45 5.12 13.23
C PRO A 217 -11.33 3.64 13.56
N LEU A 218 -11.21 3.32 14.84
CA LEU A 218 -11.39 1.96 15.34
C LEU A 218 -12.88 1.58 15.21
N PRO A 219 -13.22 0.33 14.89
CA PRO A 219 -14.62 -0.11 14.89
C PRO A 219 -15.23 0.08 16.29
N ARG A 220 -16.37 0.75 16.37
CA ARG A 220 -17.17 0.86 17.59
C ARG A 220 -17.73 -0.52 17.91
N VAL A 221 -17.46 -1.00 19.11
CA VAL A 221 -18.12 -2.16 19.69
C VAL A 221 -19.58 -1.76 19.93
N ALA A 222 -20.52 -2.45 19.29
CA ALA A 222 -21.95 -2.29 19.55
C ALA A 222 -22.26 -2.74 21.00
N PRO A 223 -23.15 -2.01 21.75
CA PRO A 223 -23.59 -2.45 23.07
C PRO A 223 -24.47 -3.71 22.91
N ARG A 224 -24.17 -4.74 23.68
CA ARG A 224 -25.06 -5.90 23.85
C ARG A 224 -26.37 -5.44 24.50
N SER A 225 -27.47 -5.62 23.80
CA SER A 225 -28.80 -5.61 24.42
C SER A 225 -28.96 -6.84 25.31
N MET A 226 -29.48 -6.61 26.52
CA MET A 226 -29.91 -7.63 27.47
C MET A 226 -31.10 -8.45 26.92
#